data_8483ea779b33b9163fae18f3feb6264c
#
_entry.id   8483ea779b33b9163fae18f3feb6264c
#
_cell.length_a   1.000
_cell.length_b   1.000
_cell.length_c   1.000
_cell.angle_alpha   90.00
_cell.angle_beta   90.00
_cell.angle_gamma   90.00
#
_symmetry.space_group_name_H-M   'P 1'
#
loop_
_entity.id
_entity.type
_entity.pdbx_description
1 polymer ?
#
loop_
_entity_poly.entity_id
_entity_poly.type
_entity_poly.pdbx_seq_one_letter_code
_entity_poly.pdbx_strand_id
1 'polypeptide(L)'
;LFIYMSEINKIYNKISKVVPDIEWGFHAPFIEKINKLKKEKNAVILAHNYQTPEIYHGVADIAADSLALAIEAAKTKAEIIVLCGVHFMAETAKLMNPEKKVLIPDMDAGCSLAASITGDDVRMLREKYPGVPVVSYVNTSAEVKAETDICCTSANAVKVVESLGVDKVIFLPDHYLANYVQKNTKVKIISWQGTCVVHEKFTSNEVNDIRKQNPGIKIIAHPECPPDVITASDFAGSTSSMVKYVKNNQPKKVLLVTECSMSDNIQIENPNVEFIKPCNLCPYMKKITLKKIFN
;
A
#
# COMPACT_ATOMS: atom_id res chain seq x y z
N LEU A 1 23.30 -26.69 -3.27
CA LEU A 1 23.12 -26.15 -4.63
C LEU A 1 21.79 -26.63 -5.25
N PHE A 2 21.52 -27.95 -5.29
CA PHE A 2 20.28 -28.52 -5.87
C PHE A 2 18.98 -28.03 -5.25
N ILE A 3 18.92 -27.84 -3.92
CA ILE A 3 17.74 -27.36 -3.19
C ILE A 3 17.46 -25.90 -3.56
N TYR A 4 18.50 -25.05 -3.65
CA TYR A 4 18.37 -23.64 -4.03
C TYR A 4 17.91 -23.45 -5.49
N MET A 5 18.46 -24.22 -6.43
CA MET A 5 17.98 -24.20 -7.83
C MET A 5 16.51 -24.60 -7.93
N SER A 6 16.02 -25.50 -7.06
CA SER A 6 14.60 -25.87 -7.04
C SER A 6 13.70 -24.75 -6.49
N GLU A 7 14.15 -23.96 -5.50
CA GLU A 7 13.39 -22.81 -4.96
C GLU A 7 13.31 -21.67 -5.97
N ILE A 8 14.41 -21.29 -6.60
CA ILE A 8 14.47 -20.27 -7.65
C ILE A 8 13.55 -20.62 -8.82
N ASN A 9 13.58 -21.88 -9.28
CA ASN A 9 12.69 -22.34 -10.35
C ASN A 9 11.21 -22.30 -9.96
N LYS A 10 10.87 -22.58 -8.71
CA LYS A 10 9.49 -22.46 -8.22
C LYS A 10 9.02 -21.00 -8.22
N ILE A 11 9.88 -20.07 -7.81
CA ILE A 11 9.58 -18.63 -7.86
C ILE A 11 9.34 -18.22 -9.32
N TYR A 12 10.24 -18.59 -10.24
CA TYR A 12 10.09 -18.26 -11.65
C TYR A 12 8.79 -18.80 -12.25
N ASN A 13 8.50 -20.08 -12.03
CA ASN A 13 7.26 -20.69 -12.52
C ASN A 13 6.01 -19.97 -11.99
N LYS A 14 6.08 -19.41 -10.78
CA LYS A 14 4.99 -18.63 -10.21
C LYS A 14 4.78 -17.29 -10.92
N ILE A 15 5.87 -16.57 -11.26
CA ILE A 15 5.81 -15.18 -11.74
C ILE A 15 6.06 -15.01 -13.25
N SER A 16 6.38 -16.09 -13.97
CA SER A 16 6.74 -16.05 -15.40
C SER A 16 5.68 -15.45 -16.33
N LYS A 17 4.42 -15.40 -15.91
CA LYS A 17 3.34 -14.76 -16.68
C LYS A 17 3.39 -13.23 -16.64
N VAL A 18 4.07 -12.64 -15.66
CA VAL A 18 4.16 -11.19 -15.42
C VAL A 18 5.59 -10.64 -15.42
N VAL A 19 6.58 -11.52 -15.29
CA VAL A 19 8.00 -11.18 -15.39
C VAL A 19 8.59 -11.91 -16.61
N PRO A 20 8.99 -11.18 -17.66
CA PRO A 20 9.58 -11.76 -18.87
C PRO A 20 10.89 -12.52 -18.60
N ASP A 21 11.16 -13.56 -19.41
CA ASP A 21 12.38 -14.38 -19.30
C ASP A 21 13.66 -13.55 -19.32
N ILE A 22 13.69 -12.52 -20.16
CA ILE A 22 14.85 -11.63 -20.28
C ILE A 22 15.13 -10.87 -18.98
N GLU A 23 14.11 -10.47 -18.24
CA GLU A 23 14.25 -9.78 -16.96
C GLU A 23 14.61 -10.76 -15.84
N TRP A 24 14.10 -12.00 -15.93
CA TRP A 24 14.37 -13.03 -14.92
C TRP A 24 15.86 -13.30 -14.74
N GLY A 25 16.63 -13.29 -15.84
CA GLY A 25 18.09 -13.45 -15.78
C GLY A 25 18.80 -12.41 -14.91
N PHE A 26 18.25 -11.21 -14.78
CA PHE A 26 18.75 -10.16 -13.89
C PHE A 26 18.24 -10.30 -12.46
N HIS A 27 17.02 -10.79 -12.27
CA HIS A 27 16.39 -10.89 -10.95
C HIS A 27 16.85 -12.11 -10.14
N ALA A 28 16.96 -13.27 -10.77
CA ALA A 28 17.25 -14.53 -10.11
C ALA A 28 18.51 -14.51 -9.23
N PRO A 29 19.66 -13.95 -9.67
CA PRO A 29 20.86 -13.90 -8.83
C PRO A 29 20.70 -13.04 -7.56
N PHE A 30 19.91 -11.95 -7.64
CA PHE A 30 19.64 -11.13 -6.46
C PHE A 30 18.65 -11.83 -5.51
N ILE A 31 17.61 -12.45 -6.04
CA ILE A 31 16.63 -13.20 -5.24
C ILE A 31 17.33 -14.29 -4.43
N GLU A 32 18.22 -15.04 -5.07
CA GLU A 32 19.01 -16.08 -4.40
C GLU A 32 19.87 -15.51 -3.26
N LYS A 33 20.65 -14.47 -3.56
CA LYS A 33 21.53 -13.80 -2.58
C LYS A 33 20.76 -13.21 -1.42
N ILE A 34 19.63 -12.53 -1.67
CA ILE A 34 18.77 -11.92 -0.64
C ILE A 34 18.16 -13.02 0.24
N ASN A 35 17.60 -14.08 -0.36
CA ASN A 35 16.98 -15.17 0.40
C ASN A 35 18.00 -15.95 1.26
N LYS A 36 19.25 -16.00 0.86
CA LYS A 36 20.35 -16.51 1.69
C LYS A 36 20.69 -15.54 2.82
N LEU A 37 20.93 -14.27 2.48
CA LEU A 37 21.37 -13.24 3.42
C LEU A 37 20.33 -13.00 4.55
N LYS A 38 19.03 -12.97 4.24
CA LYS A 38 17.99 -12.78 5.26
C LYS A 38 17.97 -13.91 6.30
N LYS A 39 18.24 -15.16 5.90
CA LYS A 39 18.36 -16.28 6.84
C LYS A 39 19.61 -16.14 7.72
N GLU A 40 20.76 -15.78 7.13
CA GLU A 40 22.02 -15.58 7.85
C GLU A 40 21.94 -14.43 8.86
N LYS A 41 21.16 -13.38 8.55
CA LYS A 41 21.03 -12.18 9.38
C LYS A 41 19.83 -12.21 10.34
N ASN A 42 19.07 -13.30 10.41
CA ASN A 42 17.81 -13.35 11.15
C ASN A 42 16.91 -12.16 10.81
N ALA A 43 16.72 -11.91 9.51
CA ALA A 43 15.95 -10.80 8.97
C ALA A 43 14.64 -11.27 8.35
N VAL A 44 13.60 -10.44 8.46
CA VAL A 44 12.32 -10.58 7.77
C VAL A 44 12.14 -9.46 6.75
N ILE A 45 11.67 -9.79 5.56
CA ILE A 45 11.34 -8.82 4.51
C ILE A 45 9.83 -8.65 4.44
N LEU A 46 9.36 -7.44 4.73
CA LEU A 46 7.95 -7.05 4.66
C LEU A 46 7.76 -6.18 3.41
N ALA A 47 6.89 -6.57 2.49
CA ALA A 47 6.65 -5.86 1.24
C ALA A 47 5.22 -5.33 1.13
N HIS A 48 5.07 -4.09 0.68
CA HIS A 48 3.75 -3.54 0.38
C HIS A 48 3.18 -4.15 -0.91
N ASN A 49 1.85 -4.20 -1.02
CA ASN A 49 1.12 -4.72 -2.19
C ASN A 49 1.51 -4.04 -3.52
N TYR A 50 2.10 -2.84 -3.49
CA TYR A 50 2.56 -2.09 -4.66
C TYR A 50 4.02 -2.39 -5.06
N GLN A 51 4.69 -3.33 -4.41
CA GLN A 51 6.00 -3.77 -4.86
C GLN A 51 5.88 -4.62 -6.12
N THR A 52 6.96 -4.61 -6.93
CA THR A 52 7.02 -5.40 -8.17
C THR A 52 7.00 -6.90 -7.88
N PRO A 53 6.53 -7.73 -8.82
CA PRO A 53 6.36 -9.17 -8.61
C PRO A 53 7.61 -9.90 -8.14
N GLU A 54 8.81 -9.51 -8.61
CA GLU A 54 10.08 -10.13 -8.21
C GLU A 54 10.44 -9.83 -6.76
N ILE A 55 9.96 -8.70 -6.19
CA ILE A 55 10.10 -8.39 -4.76
C ILE A 55 8.99 -9.09 -3.97
N TYR A 56 7.75 -8.91 -4.40
CA TYR A 56 6.55 -9.42 -3.73
C TYR A 56 6.55 -10.94 -3.58
N HIS A 57 6.87 -11.67 -4.65
CA HIS A 57 6.86 -13.13 -4.67
C HIS A 57 8.25 -13.76 -4.55
N GLY A 58 9.32 -12.99 -4.80
CA GLY A 58 10.68 -13.52 -4.85
C GLY A 58 11.43 -13.46 -3.54
N VAL A 59 11.28 -12.37 -2.78
CA VAL A 59 12.10 -12.14 -1.57
C VAL A 59 11.27 -11.78 -0.32
N ALA A 60 10.04 -11.28 -0.47
CA ALA A 60 9.20 -10.94 0.68
C ALA A 60 8.79 -12.21 1.45
N ASP A 61 8.86 -12.13 2.77
CA ASP A 61 8.31 -13.15 3.67
C ASP A 61 6.82 -12.91 3.89
N ILE A 62 6.43 -11.64 3.95
CA ILE A 62 5.04 -11.20 4.08
C ILE A 62 4.82 -10.04 3.13
N ALA A 63 3.76 -10.12 2.32
CA ALA A 63 3.32 -9.06 1.46
C ALA A 63 1.85 -8.71 1.77
N ALA A 64 1.59 -7.42 2.04
CA ALA A 64 0.28 -6.97 2.51
C ALA A 64 0.10 -5.45 2.38
N ASP A 65 -1.03 -4.93 2.91
CA ASP A 65 -1.24 -3.50 3.11
C ASP A 65 -0.49 -2.95 4.34
N SER A 66 -0.50 -1.63 4.49
CA SER A 66 0.23 -0.95 5.58
C SER A 66 -0.20 -1.41 6.98
N LEU A 67 -1.49 -1.71 7.19
CA LEU A 67 -1.98 -2.15 8.49
C LEU A 67 -1.49 -3.57 8.83
N ALA A 68 -1.64 -4.49 7.90
CA ALA A 68 -1.20 -5.86 8.08
C ALA A 68 0.32 -5.93 8.26
N LEU A 69 1.10 -5.15 7.48
CA LEU A 69 2.56 -5.08 7.64
C LEU A 69 2.98 -4.53 9.01
N ALA A 70 2.28 -3.51 9.53
CA ALA A 70 2.55 -2.98 10.87
C ALA A 70 2.28 -4.03 11.96
N ILE A 71 1.16 -4.77 11.84
CA ILE A 71 0.80 -5.85 12.77
C ILE A 71 1.83 -6.99 12.72
N GLU A 72 2.24 -7.39 11.53
CA GLU A 72 3.23 -8.47 11.36
C GLU A 72 4.63 -8.03 11.81
N ALA A 73 5.00 -6.77 11.58
CA ALA A 73 6.22 -6.20 12.14
C ALA A 73 6.26 -6.32 13.68
N ALA A 74 5.14 -6.07 14.35
CA ALA A 74 5.04 -6.19 15.81
C ALA A 74 5.17 -7.65 16.30
N LYS A 75 4.74 -8.64 15.51
CA LYS A 75 4.73 -10.06 15.90
C LYS A 75 6.01 -10.81 15.58
N THR A 76 6.79 -10.34 14.61
CA THR A 76 7.97 -11.08 14.13
C THR A 76 9.01 -11.28 15.22
N LYS A 77 9.65 -12.46 15.21
CA LYS A 77 10.78 -12.77 16.09
C LYS A 77 12.14 -12.42 15.48
N ALA A 78 12.16 -11.97 14.22
CA ALA A 78 13.38 -11.54 13.55
C ALA A 78 13.98 -10.31 14.26
N GLU A 79 15.30 -10.21 14.26
CA GLU A 79 16.03 -9.07 14.83
C GLU A 79 16.05 -7.87 13.90
N ILE A 80 15.99 -8.15 12.60
CA ILE A 80 16.02 -7.14 11.53
C ILE A 80 14.73 -7.22 10.72
N ILE A 81 14.11 -6.07 10.53
CA ILE A 81 12.96 -5.89 9.63
C ILE A 81 13.45 -5.07 8.44
N VAL A 82 13.37 -5.62 7.24
CA VAL A 82 13.59 -4.88 5.99
C VAL A 82 12.22 -4.54 5.41
N LEU A 83 11.90 -3.25 5.35
CA LEU A 83 10.61 -2.81 4.82
C LEU A 83 10.74 -2.39 3.36
N CYS A 84 10.19 -3.19 2.46
CA CYS A 84 10.03 -2.89 1.04
C CYS A 84 8.73 -2.12 0.82
N GLY A 85 8.79 -0.83 1.05
CA GLY A 85 7.69 0.12 0.99
C GLY A 85 8.23 1.54 0.97
N VAL A 86 7.48 2.48 1.54
CA VAL A 86 7.87 3.90 1.63
C VAL A 86 8.25 4.29 3.06
N HIS A 87 8.93 5.42 3.20
CA HIS A 87 9.61 5.85 4.43
C HIS A 87 8.70 5.83 5.67
N PHE A 88 7.48 6.40 5.60
CA PHE A 88 6.55 6.42 6.74
C PHE A 88 6.15 5.01 7.23
N MET A 89 6.19 3.99 6.35
CA MET A 89 5.90 2.61 6.74
C MET A 89 7.05 2.02 7.55
N ALA A 90 8.31 2.35 7.19
CA ALA A 90 9.48 1.98 7.98
C ALA A 90 9.49 2.68 9.34
N GLU A 91 9.13 3.96 9.40
CA GLU A 91 8.92 4.69 10.66
C GLU A 91 7.85 4.00 11.53
N THR A 92 6.70 3.65 10.94
CA THR A 92 5.62 2.94 11.65
C THR A 92 6.11 1.59 12.20
N ALA A 93 6.84 0.82 11.39
CA ALA A 93 7.42 -0.45 11.83
C ALA A 93 8.42 -0.25 12.98
N LYS A 94 9.21 0.84 12.94
CA LYS A 94 10.16 1.19 14.01
C LYS A 94 9.47 1.64 15.29
N LEU A 95 8.42 2.44 15.19
CA LEU A 95 7.60 2.86 16.35
C LEU A 95 6.99 1.66 17.08
N MET A 96 6.56 0.64 16.33
CA MET A 96 6.01 -0.59 16.92
C MET A 96 7.07 -1.59 17.40
N ASN A 97 8.32 -1.39 17.03
CA ASN A 97 9.46 -2.28 17.37
C ASN A 97 10.70 -1.46 17.74
N PRO A 98 10.68 -0.68 18.82
CA PRO A 98 11.76 0.24 19.18
C PRO A 98 13.10 -0.47 19.37
N GLU A 99 13.10 -1.73 19.82
CA GLU A 99 14.31 -2.52 20.07
C GLU A 99 14.91 -3.16 18.81
N LYS A 100 14.11 -3.31 17.73
CA LYS A 100 14.58 -3.96 16.50
C LYS A 100 15.25 -3.01 15.55
N LYS A 101 16.14 -3.55 14.72
CA LYS A 101 16.67 -2.82 13.57
C LYS A 101 15.64 -2.84 12.44
N VAL A 102 15.17 -1.66 12.04
CA VAL A 102 14.28 -1.50 10.89
C VAL A 102 15.06 -0.80 9.78
N LEU A 103 15.10 -1.40 8.62
CA LEU A 103 15.82 -0.94 7.44
C LEU A 103 14.83 -0.64 6.32
N ILE A 104 15.10 0.43 5.57
CA ILE A 104 14.45 0.72 4.29
C ILE A 104 15.54 0.71 3.21
N PRO A 105 15.34 0.01 2.09
CA PRO A 105 16.38 -0.11 1.06
C PRO A 105 16.74 1.21 0.35
N ASP A 106 15.85 2.20 0.40
CA ASP A 106 16.08 3.54 -0.17
C ASP A 106 15.40 4.61 0.68
N MET A 107 16.18 5.55 1.22
CA MET A 107 15.66 6.66 2.03
C MET A 107 14.82 7.67 1.23
N ASP A 108 15.02 7.74 -0.09
CA ASP A 108 14.23 8.59 -0.99
C ASP A 108 12.87 7.96 -1.39
N ALA A 109 12.56 6.77 -0.89
CA ALA A 109 11.25 6.16 -1.04
C ALA A 109 10.21 6.88 -0.17
N GLY A 110 9.90 8.13 -0.52
CA GLY A 110 8.95 9.01 0.17
C GLY A 110 7.48 8.71 -0.14
N CYS A 111 6.62 9.69 0.15
CA CYS A 111 5.18 9.62 -0.15
C CYS A 111 4.64 11.05 -0.29
N SER A 112 3.85 11.32 -1.35
CA SER A 112 3.26 12.66 -1.56
C SER A 112 2.33 13.07 -0.42
N LEU A 113 1.59 12.14 0.16
CA LEU A 113 0.74 12.40 1.31
C LEU A 113 1.56 12.76 2.55
N ALA A 114 2.60 11.96 2.87
CA ALA A 114 3.46 12.23 4.00
C ALA A 114 4.23 13.55 3.86
N ALA A 115 4.58 13.94 2.64
CA ALA A 115 5.26 15.21 2.34
C ALA A 115 4.31 16.43 2.33
N SER A 116 3.00 16.21 2.34
CA SER A 116 2.00 17.30 2.24
C SER A 116 1.70 18.01 3.56
N ILE A 117 2.19 17.48 4.68
CA ILE A 117 1.87 17.97 6.03
C ILE A 117 3.04 17.74 6.99
N THR A 118 3.24 18.67 7.91
CA THR A 118 4.26 18.64 8.97
C THR A 118 3.62 18.60 10.37
N GLY A 119 4.42 18.36 11.41
CA GLY A 119 3.94 18.45 12.80
C GLY A 119 3.50 19.87 13.17
N ASP A 120 4.17 20.90 12.63
CA ASP A 120 3.77 22.31 12.83
C ASP A 120 2.39 22.59 12.25
N ASP A 121 2.06 22.06 11.08
CA ASP A 121 0.72 22.17 10.49
C ASP A 121 -0.34 21.54 11.40
N VAL A 122 -0.03 20.41 12.03
CA VAL A 122 -0.98 19.76 12.97
C VAL A 122 -1.18 20.61 14.20
N ARG A 123 -0.11 21.18 14.77
CA ARG A 123 -0.19 22.10 15.92
C ARG A 123 -1.05 23.32 15.58
N MET A 124 -0.86 23.94 14.42
CA MET A 124 -1.69 25.04 13.92
C MET A 124 -3.17 24.64 13.78
N LEU A 125 -3.46 23.44 13.30
CA LEU A 125 -4.83 22.92 13.22
C LEU A 125 -5.46 22.72 14.60
N ARG A 126 -4.69 22.24 15.58
CA ARG A 126 -5.15 22.10 16.97
C ARG A 126 -5.49 23.44 17.61
N GLU A 127 -4.70 24.49 17.35
CA GLU A 127 -4.99 25.86 17.79
C GLU A 127 -6.27 26.40 17.14
N LYS A 128 -6.45 26.16 15.83
CA LYS A 128 -7.63 26.60 15.09
C LYS A 128 -8.91 25.87 15.47
N TYR A 129 -8.79 24.61 15.90
CA TYR A 129 -9.94 23.74 16.25
C TYR A 129 -9.72 23.10 17.63
N PRO A 130 -9.76 23.91 18.72
CA PRO A 130 -9.45 23.42 20.05
C PRO A 130 -10.42 22.31 20.49
N GLY A 131 -9.86 21.24 21.07
CA GLY A 131 -10.60 20.08 21.56
C GLY A 131 -11.16 19.13 20.49
N VAL A 132 -10.86 19.37 19.19
CA VAL A 132 -11.24 18.45 18.11
C VAL A 132 -10.15 17.40 17.94
N PRO A 133 -10.49 16.08 18.04
CA PRO A 133 -9.50 15.02 17.85
C PRO A 133 -8.90 15.00 16.46
N VAL A 134 -7.60 14.68 16.38
CA VAL A 134 -6.83 14.51 15.15
C VAL A 134 -6.73 13.03 14.83
N VAL A 135 -7.31 12.63 13.70
CA VAL A 135 -7.20 11.29 13.12
C VAL A 135 -6.24 11.36 11.94
N SER A 136 -5.11 10.66 12.00
CA SER A 136 -4.17 10.62 10.90
C SER A 136 -4.21 9.29 10.17
N TYR A 137 -4.38 9.35 8.86
CA TYR A 137 -4.02 8.24 8.01
C TYR A 137 -2.52 7.95 8.19
N VAL A 138 -2.14 6.67 8.25
CA VAL A 138 -0.75 6.25 8.52
C VAL A 138 0.27 6.78 7.49
N ASN A 139 -0.20 7.28 6.33
CA ASN A 139 0.62 7.90 5.28
C ASN A 139 1.10 9.30 5.69
N THR A 140 1.70 9.39 6.86
CA THR A 140 2.25 10.59 7.49
C THR A 140 3.59 10.25 8.14
N SER A 141 4.45 11.26 8.39
CA SER A 141 5.72 11.09 9.11
C SER A 141 5.51 10.72 10.59
N ALA A 142 6.56 10.25 11.24
CA ALA A 142 6.57 10.03 12.70
C ALA A 142 6.32 11.33 13.46
N GLU A 143 6.81 12.47 12.96
CA GLU A 143 6.57 13.80 13.52
C GLU A 143 5.07 14.15 13.54
N VAL A 144 4.36 13.95 12.42
CA VAL A 144 2.91 14.15 12.35
C VAL A 144 2.16 13.19 13.28
N LYS A 145 2.63 11.93 13.38
CA LYS A 145 2.03 10.95 14.30
C LYS A 145 2.19 11.33 15.77
N ALA A 146 3.29 12.01 16.14
CA ALA A 146 3.50 12.52 17.50
C ALA A 146 2.46 13.58 17.91
N GLU A 147 1.90 14.30 16.95
CA GLU A 147 0.86 15.31 17.15
C GLU A 147 -0.57 14.77 16.94
N THR A 148 -0.72 13.45 16.72
CA THR A 148 -1.99 12.80 16.37
C THR A 148 -2.59 12.08 17.58
N ASP A 149 -3.92 12.11 17.73
CA ASP A 149 -4.61 11.38 18.80
C ASP A 149 -4.77 9.90 18.45
N ILE A 150 -5.04 9.58 17.20
CA ILE A 150 -5.18 8.18 16.71
C ILE A 150 -4.84 8.08 15.23
N CYS A 151 -4.20 6.95 14.87
CA CYS A 151 -3.90 6.63 13.47
C CYS A 151 -4.92 5.63 12.91
N CYS A 152 -5.15 5.72 11.60
CA CYS A 152 -5.97 4.77 10.85
C CYS A 152 -5.30 4.38 9.53
N THR A 153 -5.88 3.39 8.86
CA THR A 153 -5.60 3.06 7.45
C THR A 153 -6.88 3.16 6.64
N SER A 154 -6.80 3.10 5.31
CA SER A 154 -7.99 3.05 4.45
C SER A 154 -8.92 1.86 4.76
N ALA A 155 -8.40 0.80 5.41
CA ALA A 155 -9.18 -0.37 5.79
C ALA A 155 -10.10 -0.13 7.00
N ASN A 156 -9.77 0.81 7.89
CA ASN A 156 -10.46 1.01 9.16
C ASN A 156 -10.81 2.48 9.48
N ALA A 157 -10.58 3.41 8.55
CA ALA A 157 -10.74 4.84 8.78
C ALA A 157 -12.14 5.21 9.31
N VAL A 158 -13.21 4.71 8.71
CA VAL A 158 -14.60 4.96 9.16
C VAL A 158 -14.79 4.47 10.59
N LYS A 159 -14.38 3.23 10.90
CA LYS A 159 -14.51 2.64 12.24
C LYS A 159 -13.73 3.41 13.28
N VAL A 160 -12.52 3.88 12.95
CA VAL A 160 -11.67 4.67 13.85
C VAL A 160 -12.35 6.01 14.16
N VAL A 161 -12.83 6.70 13.14
CA VAL A 161 -13.55 7.98 13.31
C VAL A 161 -14.79 7.80 14.19
N GLU A 162 -15.62 6.80 13.94
CA GLU A 162 -16.83 6.51 14.72
C GLU A 162 -16.53 6.09 16.17
N SER A 163 -15.42 5.39 16.38
CA SER A 163 -15.02 4.92 17.74
C SER A 163 -14.70 6.04 18.72
N LEU A 164 -14.42 7.25 18.22
CA LEU A 164 -14.13 8.40 19.07
C LEU A 164 -15.38 9.00 19.76
N GLY A 165 -16.59 8.70 19.25
CA GLY A 165 -17.83 9.14 19.85
C GLY A 165 -18.01 10.68 19.88
N VAL A 166 -17.44 11.38 18.90
CA VAL A 166 -17.46 12.85 18.78
C VAL A 166 -18.21 13.31 17.52
N ASP A 167 -18.68 14.56 17.51
CA ASP A 167 -19.43 15.11 16.38
C ASP A 167 -18.54 15.50 15.19
N LYS A 168 -17.24 15.73 15.44
CA LYS A 168 -16.28 16.17 14.41
C LYS A 168 -14.87 15.73 14.73
N VAL A 169 -14.07 15.53 13.67
CA VAL A 169 -12.64 15.19 13.74
C VAL A 169 -11.85 15.97 12.68
N ILE A 170 -10.56 16.21 12.94
CA ILE A 170 -9.59 16.61 11.92
C ILE A 170 -9.05 15.32 11.31
N PHE A 171 -9.11 15.19 9.97
CA PHE A 171 -8.64 13.99 9.24
C PHE A 171 -7.50 14.34 8.30
N LEU A 172 -6.36 13.71 8.50
CA LEU A 172 -5.09 14.00 7.84
C LEU A 172 -4.58 12.78 7.09
N PRO A 173 -3.73 12.92 6.05
CA PRO A 173 -3.54 14.11 5.24
C PRO A 173 -4.34 14.04 3.92
N ASP A 174 -4.98 12.91 3.59
CA ASP A 174 -5.60 12.61 2.30
C ASP A 174 -7.01 13.20 2.20
N HIS A 175 -7.18 14.15 1.28
CA HIS A 175 -8.46 14.80 1.01
C HIS A 175 -9.52 13.83 0.45
N TYR A 176 -9.13 12.93 -0.46
CA TYR A 176 -10.09 12.01 -1.09
C TYR A 176 -10.51 10.90 -0.14
N LEU A 177 -9.58 10.35 0.66
CA LEU A 177 -9.94 9.42 1.71
C LEU A 177 -10.84 10.09 2.75
N ALA A 178 -10.57 11.34 3.12
CA ALA A 178 -11.44 12.12 4.01
C ALA A 178 -12.87 12.26 3.45
N ASN A 179 -13.01 12.54 2.16
CA ASN A 179 -14.30 12.59 1.47
C ASN A 179 -15.01 11.23 1.47
N TYR A 180 -14.26 10.15 1.26
CA TYR A 180 -14.80 8.79 1.34
C TYR A 180 -15.31 8.49 2.76
N VAL A 181 -14.54 8.83 3.79
CA VAL A 181 -14.94 8.67 5.19
C VAL A 181 -16.19 9.51 5.47
N GLN A 182 -16.24 10.79 5.05
CA GLN A 182 -17.39 11.67 5.27
C GLN A 182 -18.70 11.10 4.67
N LYS A 183 -18.62 10.43 3.52
CA LYS A 183 -19.79 9.78 2.89
C LYS A 183 -20.30 8.55 3.66
N ASN A 184 -19.45 7.98 4.51
CA ASN A 184 -19.74 6.73 5.23
C ASN A 184 -19.90 6.91 6.74
N THR A 185 -19.91 8.16 7.26
CA THR A 185 -20.15 8.46 8.67
C THR A 185 -20.96 9.75 8.84
N LYS A 186 -21.58 9.90 10.02
CA LYS A 186 -22.26 11.15 10.41
C LYS A 186 -21.30 12.15 11.08
N VAL A 187 -20.10 11.72 11.47
CA VAL A 187 -19.08 12.57 12.07
C VAL A 187 -18.60 13.59 11.04
N LYS A 188 -18.57 14.87 11.38
CA LYS A 188 -18.07 15.93 10.49
C LYS A 188 -16.55 15.82 10.32
N ILE A 189 -16.08 15.74 9.08
CA ILE A 189 -14.67 15.62 8.75
C ILE A 189 -14.12 17.02 8.38
N ILE A 190 -13.09 17.46 9.10
CA ILE A 190 -12.26 18.62 8.74
C ILE A 190 -11.01 18.04 8.06
N SER A 191 -10.92 18.13 6.74
CA SER A 191 -9.85 17.51 5.96
C SER A 191 -8.69 18.44 5.67
N TRP A 192 -7.49 17.88 5.60
CA TRP A 192 -6.33 18.48 4.94
C TRP A 192 -6.45 18.30 3.42
N GLN A 193 -5.60 19.01 2.63
CA GLN A 193 -5.69 19.02 1.16
C GLN A 193 -4.59 18.21 0.47
N GLY A 194 -4.03 17.22 1.15
CA GLY A 194 -3.07 16.30 0.55
C GLY A 194 -3.73 15.32 -0.42
N THR A 195 -3.01 14.90 -1.46
CA THR A 195 -3.45 13.92 -2.46
C THR A 195 -2.36 12.90 -2.77
N CYS A 196 -2.78 11.70 -3.18
CA CYS A 196 -1.86 10.67 -3.64
C CYS A 196 -1.56 10.87 -5.13
N VAL A 197 -0.29 11.08 -5.50
CA VAL A 197 0.17 11.30 -6.89
C VAL A 197 -0.17 10.15 -7.86
N VAL A 198 -0.55 8.99 -7.34
CA VAL A 198 -0.98 7.84 -8.13
C VAL A 198 -2.48 7.89 -8.39
N HIS A 199 -3.24 8.03 -7.30
CA HIS A 199 -4.70 7.87 -7.33
C HIS A 199 -5.41 9.10 -7.89
N GLU A 200 -4.86 10.31 -7.67
CA GLU A 200 -5.43 11.56 -8.23
C GLU A 200 -5.41 11.63 -9.76
N LYS A 201 -4.58 10.81 -10.41
CA LYS A 201 -4.47 10.78 -11.88
C LYS A 201 -5.60 10.02 -12.57
N PHE A 202 -6.33 9.18 -11.86
CA PHE A 202 -7.46 8.48 -12.45
C PHE A 202 -8.64 9.41 -12.63
N THR A 203 -9.33 9.26 -13.76
CA THR A 203 -10.52 10.03 -14.10
C THR A 203 -11.74 9.13 -14.30
N SER A 204 -12.92 9.63 -13.99
CA SER A 204 -14.18 8.91 -14.24
C SER A 204 -14.42 8.65 -15.74
N ASN A 205 -13.91 9.53 -16.62
CA ASN A 205 -14.01 9.33 -18.06
C ASN A 205 -13.22 8.09 -18.51
N GLU A 206 -11.95 7.96 -18.10
CA GLU A 206 -11.12 6.78 -18.41
C GLU A 206 -11.76 5.49 -17.88
N VAL A 207 -12.25 5.52 -16.65
CA VAL A 207 -12.94 4.38 -16.02
C VAL A 207 -14.18 3.97 -16.83
N ASN A 208 -15.01 4.94 -17.24
CA ASN A 208 -16.20 4.69 -18.04
C ASN A 208 -15.88 4.22 -19.45
N ASP A 209 -14.81 4.70 -20.08
CA ASP A 209 -14.40 4.26 -21.42
C ASP A 209 -13.85 2.82 -21.38
N ILE A 210 -13.09 2.45 -20.35
CA ILE A 210 -12.68 1.05 -20.12
C ILE A 210 -13.90 0.16 -19.91
N ARG A 211 -14.91 0.61 -19.17
CA ARG A 211 -16.16 -0.13 -18.96
C ARG A 211 -16.92 -0.37 -20.27
N LYS A 212 -17.01 0.64 -21.13
CA LYS A 212 -17.65 0.51 -22.47
C LYS A 212 -16.93 -0.50 -23.35
N GLN A 213 -15.58 -0.46 -23.35
CA GLN A 213 -14.74 -1.37 -24.13
C GLN A 213 -14.73 -2.80 -23.60
N ASN A 214 -15.06 -3.01 -22.32
CA ASN A 214 -15.03 -4.30 -21.64
C ASN A 214 -16.37 -4.60 -20.95
N PRO A 215 -17.40 -5.01 -21.68
CA PRO A 215 -18.70 -5.32 -21.08
C PRO A 215 -18.58 -6.37 -19.97
N GLY A 216 -19.22 -6.10 -18.83
CA GLY A 216 -19.21 -6.98 -17.66
C GLY A 216 -17.97 -6.89 -16.76
N ILE A 217 -17.02 -5.98 -17.06
CA ILE A 217 -15.88 -5.73 -16.19
C ILE A 217 -16.31 -5.24 -14.80
N LYS A 218 -15.63 -5.71 -13.77
CA LYS A 218 -15.74 -5.18 -12.42
C LYS A 218 -14.64 -4.14 -12.16
N ILE A 219 -15.02 -2.97 -11.71
CA ILE A 219 -14.12 -1.85 -11.43
C ILE A 219 -14.05 -1.66 -9.92
N ILE A 220 -12.83 -1.75 -9.40
CA ILE A 220 -12.56 -1.71 -7.97
C ILE A 220 -11.56 -0.59 -7.71
N ALA A 221 -11.94 0.44 -6.94
CA ALA A 221 -11.11 1.61 -6.71
C ALA A 221 -10.58 1.70 -5.27
N HIS A 222 -9.40 2.29 -5.13
CA HIS A 222 -8.89 2.67 -3.82
C HIS A 222 -9.55 3.97 -3.33
N PRO A 223 -9.87 4.12 -2.01
CA PRO A 223 -10.53 5.31 -1.48
C PRO A 223 -9.74 6.62 -1.60
N GLU A 224 -8.45 6.57 -1.96
CA GLU A 224 -7.62 7.73 -2.31
C GLU A 224 -7.91 8.27 -3.73
N CYS A 225 -8.79 7.63 -4.49
CA CYS A 225 -9.20 8.12 -5.80
C CYS A 225 -10.20 9.30 -5.69
N PRO A 226 -10.28 10.17 -6.71
CA PRO A 226 -11.29 11.21 -6.79
C PRO A 226 -12.72 10.70 -6.59
N PRO A 227 -13.62 11.49 -5.99
CA PRO A 227 -14.99 11.05 -5.67
C PRO A 227 -15.84 10.60 -6.86
N ASP A 228 -15.60 11.14 -8.06
CA ASP A 228 -16.26 10.76 -9.30
C ASP A 228 -15.78 9.39 -9.80
N VAL A 229 -14.48 9.07 -9.61
CA VAL A 229 -13.90 7.74 -9.90
C VAL A 229 -14.49 6.70 -8.95
N ILE A 230 -14.61 7.02 -7.65
CA ILE A 230 -15.27 6.13 -6.67
C ILE A 230 -16.72 5.86 -7.07
N THR A 231 -17.44 6.89 -7.50
CA THR A 231 -18.85 6.78 -7.93
C THR A 231 -19.00 5.93 -9.21
N ALA A 232 -18.02 5.99 -10.11
CA ALA A 232 -17.98 5.20 -11.34
C ALA A 232 -17.56 3.73 -11.10
N SER A 233 -17.10 3.37 -9.90
CA SER A 233 -16.61 2.04 -9.56
C SER A 233 -17.70 1.13 -8.98
N ASP A 234 -17.53 -0.20 -9.12
CA ASP A 234 -18.47 -1.19 -8.55
C ASP A 234 -18.19 -1.44 -7.05
N PHE A 235 -16.96 -1.18 -6.62
CA PHE A 235 -16.52 -1.33 -5.23
C PHE A 235 -15.40 -0.36 -4.93
N ALA A 236 -15.37 0.15 -3.69
CA ALA A 236 -14.26 0.93 -3.18
C ALA A 236 -13.76 0.36 -1.84
N GLY A 237 -12.45 0.22 -1.70
CA GLY A 237 -11.86 -0.32 -0.48
C GLY A 237 -10.35 -0.34 -0.49
N SER A 238 -9.75 -0.62 0.67
CA SER A 238 -8.29 -0.76 0.84
C SER A 238 -7.71 -1.84 -0.07
N THR A 239 -6.40 -1.85 -0.25
CA THR A 239 -5.73 -2.89 -1.06
C THR A 239 -6.07 -4.30 -0.57
N SER A 240 -6.10 -4.55 0.73
CA SER A 240 -6.56 -5.84 1.28
C SER A 240 -8.02 -6.16 0.94
N SER A 241 -8.91 -5.17 0.94
CA SER A 241 -10.31 -5.35 0.54
C SER A 241 -10.44 -5.66 -0.94
N MET A 242 -9.60 -5.03 -1.79
CA MET A 242 -9.53 -5.30 -3.22
C MET A 242 -9.06 -6.74 -3.51
N VAL A 243 -8.00 -7.21 -2.83
CA VAL A 243 -7.53 -8.61 -2.91
C VAL A 243 -8.66 -9.57 -2.54
N LYS A 244 -9.32 -9.33 -1.40
CA LYS A 244 -10.44 -10.17 -0.94
C LYS A 244 -11.61 -10.17 -1.92
N TYR A 245 -11.94 -9.01 -2.51
CA TYR A 245 -13.00 -8.90 -3.50
C TYR A 245 -12.72 -9.79 -4.71
N VAL A 246 -11.54 -9.70 -5.30
CA VAL A 246 -11.16 -10.53 -6.47
C VAL A 246 -11.18 -12.01 -6.09
N LYS A 247 -10.56 -12.38 -4.97
CA LYS A 247 -10.49 -13.77 -4.51
C LYS A 247 -11.87 -14.40 -4.27
N ASN A 248 -12.78 -13.65 -3.66
CA ASN A 248 -14.09 -14.18 -3.26
C ASN A 248 -15.12 -14.18 -4.43
N ASN A 249 -15.04 -13.18 -5.31
CA ASN A 249 -16.04 -13.01 -6.37
C ASN A 249 -15.60 -13.59 -7.72
N GLN A 250 -14.28 -13.84 -7.92
CA GLN A 250 -13.71 -14.38 -9.15
C GLN A 250 -14.34 -13.77 -10.44
N PRO A 251 -14.33 -12.43 -10.60
CA PRO A 251 -14.94 -11.80 -11.76
C PRO A 251 -14.21 -12.24 -13.03
N LYS A 252 -14.94 -12.38 -14.16
CA LYS A 252 -14.29 -12.71 -15.44
C LYS A 252 -13.26 -11.68 -15.85
N LYS A 253 -13.59 -10.39 -15.67
CA LYS A 253 -12.69 -9.26 -15.95
C LYS A 253 -12.71 -8.29 -14.77
N VAL A 254 -11.55 -7.72 -14.44
CA VAL A 254 -11.42 -6.73 -13.37
C VAL A 254 -10.46 -5.60 -13.78
N LEU A 255 -10.82 -4.39 -13.37
CA LEU A 255 -9.96 -3.22 -13.36
C LEU A 255 -9.70 -2.84 -11.90
N LEU A 256 -8.43 -2.82 -11.49
CA LEU A 256 -8.03 -2.25 -10.21
C LEU A 256 -7.57 -0.80 -10.44
N VAL A 257 -8.35 0.15 -9.92
CA VAL A 257 -8.05 1.58 -10.00
C VAL A 257 -7.14 1.93 -8.82
N THR A 258 -5.87 1.56 -8.95
CA THR A 258 -4.81 1.75 -7.98
C THR A 258 -3.43 1.59 -8.65
N GLU A 259 -2.34 1.50 -7.90
CA GLU A 259 -0.99 1.27 -8.40
C GLU A 259 -0.89 -0.06 -9.16
N CYS A 260 -0.30 -0.04 -10.37
CA CYS A 260 -0.46 -1.13 -11.34
C CYS A 260 0.24 -2.44 -10.96
N SER A 261 1.35 -2.43 -10.20
CA SER A 261 2.00 -3.68 -9.78
C SER A 261 1.11 -4.55 -8.90
N MET A 262 0.12 -3.95 -8.24
CA MET A 262 -0.86 -4.71 -7.48
C MET A 262 -1.67 -5.65 -8.39
N SER A 263 -2.03 -5.22 -9.60
CA SER A 263 -2.71 -6.08 -10.58
C SER A 263 -1.85 -7.28 -10.98
N ASP A 264 -0.54 -7.08 -11.20
CA ASP A 264 0.39 -8.15 -11.50
C ASP A 264 0.47 -9.17 -10.37
N ASN A 265 0.60 -8.70 -9.13
CA ASN A 265 0.70 -9.56 -7.96
C ASN A 265 -0.58 -10.39 -7.73
N ILE A 266 -1.76 -9.76 -7.85
CA ILE A 266 -3.04 -10.44 -7.64
C ILE A 266 -3.36 -11.41 -8.78
N GLN A 267 -3.00 -11.07 -10.03
CA GLN A 267 -3.23 -11.93 -11.19
C GLN A 267 -2.54 -13.29 -11.04
N ILE A 268 -1.34 -13.33 -10.48
CA ILE A 268 -0.60 -14.56 -10.22
C ILE A 268 -1.42 -15.53 -9.36
N GLU A 269 -2.13 -15.02 -8.38
CA GLU A 269 -2.95 -15.81 -7.44
C GLU A 269 -4.37 -16.09 -7.98
N ASN A 270 -4.78 -15.39 -9.06
CA ASN A 270 -6.10 -15.51 -9.67
C ASN A 270 -6.00 -15.72 -11.20
N PRO A 271 -5.46 -16.86 -11.65
CA PRO A 271 -5.11 -17.09 -13.06
C PRO A 271 -6.30 -17.15 -14.01
N ASN A 272 -7.52 -17.29 -13.49
CA ASN A 272 -8.77 -17.34 -14.25
C ASN A 272 -9.44 -15.97 -14.41
N VAL A 273 -8.90 -14.93 -13.77
CA VAL A 273 -9.40 -13.56 -13.83
C VAL A 273 -8.57 -12.77 -14.84
N GLU A 274 -9.23 -12.13 -15.80
CA GLU A 274 -8.59 -11.20 -16.74
C GLU A 274 -8.46 -9.83 -16.09
N PHE A 275 -7.21 -9.32 -15.97
CA PHE A 275 -6.92 -8.01 -15.42
C PHE A 275 -6.72 -6.99 -16.55
N ILE A 276 -7.56 -5.98 -16.60
CA ILE A 276 -7.34 -4.79 -17.43
C ILE A 276 -6.48 -3.82 -16.61
N LYS A 277 -5.36 -3.36 -17.17
CA LYS A 277 -4.32 -2.65 -16.42
C LYS A 277 -4.09 -1.25 -16.98
N PRO A 278 -4.80 -0.21 -16.54
CA PRO A 278 -4.30 1.14 -16.67
C PRO A 278 -3.08 1.25 -15.73
N CYS A 279 -1.99 1.83 -16.20
CA CYS A 279 -0.75 1.78 -15.44
C CYS A 279 -0.35 3.15 -14.87
N ASN A 280 -0.71 3.41 -13.62
CA ASN A 280 -0.15 4.47 -12.80
C ASN A 280 0.81 3.86 -11.78
N LEU A 281 2.12 4.04 -12.00
CA LEU A 281 3.17 3.59 -11.10
C LEU A 281 3.41 4.60 -9.98
N CYS A 282 3.67 4.13 -8.77
CA CYS A 282 4.13 4.96 -7.67
C CYS A 282 5.64 5.19 -7.79
N PRO A 283 6.10 6.43 -8.07
CA PRO A 283 7.53 6.71 -8.27
C PRO A 283 8.36 6.45 -7.01
N TYR A 284 7.74 6.52 -5.84
CA TYR A 284 8.39 6.27 -4.56
C TYR A 284 8.55 4.78 -4.26
N MET A 285 7.49 3.98 -4.46
CA MET A 285 7.56 2.53 -4.29
C MET A 285 8.57 1.88 -5.26
N LYS A 286 8.71 2.44 -6.47
CA LYS A 286 9.65 1.95 -7.49
C LYS A 286 11.12 2.31 -7.23
N LYS A 287 11.40 3.09 -6.20
CA LYS A 287 12.78 3.28 -5.71
C LYS A 287 13.33 2.04 -5.02
N ILE A 288 12.46 1.17 -4.50
CA ILE A 288 12.86 -0.12 -3.92
C ILE A 288 13.14 -1.10 -5.06
N THR A 289 14.34 -1.64 -5.09
CA THR A 289 14.80 -2.63 -6.08
C THR A 289 15.52 -3.78 -5.41
N LEU A 290 15.58 -4.95 -6.06
CA LEU A 290 16.33 -6.11 -5.53
C LEU A 290 17.78 -5.76 -5.21
N LYS A 291 18.45 -4.95 -6.05
CA LYS A 291 19.82 -4.49 -5.79
C LYS A 291 19.93 -3.70 -4.48
N LYS A 292 19.00 -2.78 -4.23
CA LYS A 292 19.00 -1.97 -3.00
C LYS A 292 18.62 -2.78 -1.76
N ILE A 293 17.77 -3.79 -1.91
CA ILE A 293 17.46 -4.73 -0.83
C ILE A 293 18.68 -5.55 -0.44
N PHE A 294 19.50 -5.94 -1.43
CA PHE A 294 20.70 -6.73 -1.20
C PHE A 294 21.82 -5.93 -0.51
N ASN A 295 22.03 -4.64 -0.89
CA ASN A 295 23.08 -3.75 -0.37
C ASN A 295 22.77 -3.29 1.07
#